data_eb0f2a4d7b9e3e1ea959c2d53a7e5048
#
_entry.id   eb0f2a4d7b9e3e1ea959c2d53a7e5048
#
_cell.length_a   1.000
_cell.length_b   1.000
_cell.length_c   1.000
_cell.angle_alpha   90.00
_cell.angle_beta   90.00
_cell.angle_gamma   90.00
#
_symmetry.space_group_name_H-M   'P 1'
#
loop_
_entity.id
_entity.type
_entity.pdbx_description
1 polymer ?
#
loop_
_entity_poly.entity_id
_entity_poly.type
_entity_poly.pdbx_seq_one_letter_code
_entity_poly.pdbx_strand_id
1 'polypeptide(L)'
;RQIGQLVNGLDALRDGGRSSVRNLAQIVDGFSPGYFMDDERPRLYTGFPRLDDCLDGLEGGDVIVIGARPAVGKSALVTQILMNMGAAGKRVLLYNLEMREAQVYERMLSRQSGIKLNRIRRKIISQ
;
A
#
# COMPACT_ATOMS: atom_id res chain seq x y z
N ARG A 1 -34.75 -26.88 -15.79
CA ARG A 1 -34.53 -25.65 -14.96
C ARG A 1 -33.05 -25.47 -14.54
N GLN A 2 -32.33 -26.55 -14.20
CA GLN A 2 -30.92 -26.50 -13.77
C GLN A 2 -29.93 -26.17 -14.91
N ILE A 3 -30.18 -26.59 -16.15
CA ILE A 3 -29.31 -26.34 -17.30
C ILE A 3 -29.27 -24.85 -17.65
N GLY A 4 -30.40 -24.13 -17.54
CA GLY A 4 -30.45 -22.69 -17.79
C GLY A 4 -29.62 -21.86 -16.80
N GLN A 5 -29.52 -22.29 -15.53
CA GLN A 5 -28.67 -21.61 -14.52
C GLN A 5 -27.17 -21.84 -14.76
N LEU A 6 -26.81 -23.05 -15.26
CA LEU A 6 -25.44 -23.36 -15.65
C LEU A 6 -24.98 -22.56 -16.88
N VAL A 7 -25.85 -22.40 -17.89
CA VAL A 7 -25.55 -21.61 -19.08
C VAL A 7 -25.37 -20.13 -18.73
N ASN A 8 -26.24 -19.56 -17.89
CA ASN A 8 -26.10 -18.17 -17.42
C ASN A 8 -24.83 -17.97 -16.55
N GLY A 9 -24.44 -18.99 -15.75
CA GLY A 9 -23.19 -18.96 -14.99
C GLY A 9 -21.95 -19.02 -15.87
N LEU A 10 -21.99 -19.76 -16.97
CA LEU A 10 -20.90 -19.83 -17.95
C LEU A 10 -20.78 -18.54 -18.78
N ASP A 11 -21.89 -17.89 -19.10
CA ASP A 11 -21.87 -16.59 -19.78
C ASP A 11 -21.31 -15.47 -18.88
N ALA A 12 -21.60 -15.51 -17.58
CA ALA A 12 -21.00 -14.58 -16.62
C ALA A 12 -19.47 -14.77 -16.47
N LEU A 13 -18.98 -16.02 -16.54
CA LEU A 13 -17.55 -16.32 -16.56
C LEU A 13 -16.87 -15.92 -17.88
N ARG A 14 -17.61 -15.98 -18.98
CA ARG A 14 -17.12 -15.57 -20.29
C ARG A 14 -17.02 -14.05 -20.44
N ASP A 15 -17.89 -13.30 -19.79
CA ASP A 15 -17.82 -11.82 -19.73
C ASP A 15 -16.74 -11.33 -18.74
N GLY A 16 -16.41 -12.08 -17.68
CA GLY A 16 -15.33 -11.75 -16.74
C GLY A 16 -13.92 -11.86 -17.31
N GLY A 17 -13.76 -12.44 -18.49
CA GLY A 17 -12.45 -12.63 -19.16
C GLY A 17 -12.21 -11.75 -20.39
N ARG A 18 -13.11 -10.85 -20.73
CA ARG A 18 -12.86 -9.85 -21.79
C ARG A 18 -11.93 -8.78 -21.24
N SER A 19 -10.65 -8.93 -21.48
CA SER A 19 -9.73 -7.82 -21.62
C SER A 19 -10.39 -6.87 -22.64
N SER A 20 -11.14 -5.90 -22.15
CA SER A 20 -11.78 -4.90 -22.99
C SER A 20 -10.70 -3.98 -23.51
N VAL A 21 -10.07 -4.38 -24.63
CA VAL A 21 -9.22 -3.46 -25.39
C VAL A 21 -10.12 -2.32 -25.84
N ARG A 22 -10.05 -1.20 -25.15
CA ARG A 22 -10.76 0.03 -25.51
C ARG A 22 -9.86 0.84 -26.42
N ASN A 23 -10.43 1.41 -27.48
CA ASN A 23 -9.72 2.42 -28.24
C ASN A 23 -9.70 3.75 -27.46
N LEU A 24 -8.82 4.66 -27.87
CA LEU A 24 -8.63 5.94 -27.17
C LEU A 24 -9.93 6.76 -27.06
N ALA A 25 -10.74 6.78 -28.11
CA ALA A 25 -12.03 7.49 -28.11
C ALA A 25 -12.98 6.92 -27.04
N GLN A 26 -13.10 5.60 -26.94
CA GLN A 26 -13.93 4.95 -25.92
C GLN A 26 -13.42 5.19 -24.49
N ILE A 27 -12.11 5.40 -24.34
CA ILE A 27 -11.52 5.78 -23.05
C ILE A 27 -11.91 7.22 -22.74
N VAL A 28 -11.70 8.15 -23.66
CA VAL A 28 -12.02 9.57 -23.48
C VAL A 28 -13.52 9.79 -23.23
N ASP A 29 -14.40 9.13 -23.98
CA ASP A 29 -15.86 9.21 -23.79
C ASP A 29 -16.31 8.66 -22.42
N GLY A 30 -15.53 7.77 -21.82
CA GLY A 30 -15.77 7.24 -20.47
C GLY A 30 -15.44 8.22 -19.35
N PHE A 31 -14.66 9.27 -19.61
CA PHE A 31 -14.33 10.30 -18.65
C PHE A 31 -15.36 11.42 -18.71
N SER A 32 -16.27 11.46 -17.74
CA SER A 32 -17.19 12.59 -17.59
C SER A 32 -16.44 13.84 -17.11
N PRO A 33 -16.95 15.05 -17.38
CA PRO A 33 -16.38 16.28 -16.82
C PRO A 33 -16.25 16.25 -15.28
N GLY A 34 -17.10 15.51 -14.58
CA GLY A 34 -17.04 15.28 -13.14
C GLY A 34 -15.78 14.54 -12.69
N TYR A 35 -15.16 13.73 -13.54
CA TYR A 35 -13.91 13.05 -13.23
C TYR A 35 -12.77 14.01 -12.82
N PHE A 36 -12.76 15.20 -13.40
CA PHE A 36 -11.76 16.23 -13.12
C PHE A 36 -12.16 17.17 -11.97
N MET A 37 -13.43 17.11 -11.55
CA MET A 37 -13.99 17.98 -10.52
C MET A 37 -14.14 17.28 -9.16
N ASP A 38 -14.20 15.95 -9.16
CA ASP A 38 -14.48 15.13 -7.99
C ASP A 38 -13.23 14.33 -7.62
N ASP A 39 -12.38 14.90 -6.75
CA ASP A 39 -11.18 14.23 -6.24
C ASP A 39 -11.49 13.52 -4.90
N GLU A 40 -12.64 12.86 -4.82
CA GLU A 40 -13.04 12.05 -3.65
C GLU A 40 -12.34 10.68 -3.57
N ARG A 41 -11.33 10.43 -4.39
CA ARG A 41 -10.59 9.16 -4.33
C ARG A 41 -9.85 9.05 -3.00
N PRO A 42 -10.08 7.97 -2.23
CA PRO A 42 -9.43 7.81 -0.95
C PRO A 42 -7.92 7.66 -1.13
N ARG A 43 -7.17 8.68 -0.77
CA ARG A 43 -5.70 8.66 -0.81
C ARG A 43 -5.13 8.16 0.50
N LEU A 44 -4.01 7.46 0.39
CA LEU A 44 -3.20 7.03 1.51
C LEU A 44 -1.96 7.92 1.59
N TYR A 45 -1.59 8.31 2.79
CA TYR A 45 -0.41 9.15 3.03
C TYR A 45 0.64 8.37 3.79
N THR A 46 1.90 8.58 3.42
CA THR A 46 3.05 7.92 4.05
C THR A 46 3.35 8.47 5.45
N GLY A 47 2.82 9.66 5.74
CA GLY A 47 3.11 10.40 6.97
C GLY A 47 4.44 11.15 6.94
N PHE A 48 5.06 11.28 5.77
CA PHE A 48 6.19 12.16 5.50
C PHE A 48 5.71 13.28 4.58
N PRO A 49 5.45 14.51 5.10
CA PRO A 49 4.80 15.57 4.32
C PRO A 49 5.45 15.83 2.98
N ARG A 50 6.79 15.97 2.94
CA ARG A 50 7.51 16.20 1.69
C ARG A 50 7.38 15.08 0.66
N LEU A 51 7.27 13.84 1.13
CA LEU A 51 7.06 12.68 0.26
C LEU A 51 5.62 12.64 -0.22
N ASP A 52 4.68 12.92 0.67
CA ASP A 52 3.26 12.98 0.37
C ASP A 52 2.95 14.11 -0.61
N ASP A 53 3.59 15.28 -0.46
CA ASP A 53 3.49 16.40 -1.42
C ASP A 53 4.03 16.01 -2.81
N CYS A 54 5.14 15.27 -2.87
CA CYS A 54 5.73 14.82 -4.14
C CYS A 54 4.89 13.75 -4.84
N LEU A 55 4.21 12.88 -4.08
CA LEU A 55 3.42 11.76 -4.60
C LEU A 55 1.94 12.13 -4.80
N ASP A 56 1.52 13.28 -4.26
CA ASP A 56 0.10 13.66 -4.15
C ASP A 56 -0.76 12.58 -3.47
N GLY A 57 -0.17 11.89 -2.48
CA GLY A 57 -0.73 10.70 -1.85
C GLY A 57 -0.61 9.44 -2.73
N LEU A 58 -1.13 8.33 -2.22
CA LEU A 58 -1.12 7.02 -2.87
C LEU A 58 -2.56 6.60 -3.15
N GLU A 59 -2.84 6.17 -4.37
CA GLU A 59 -4.16 5.70 -4.75
C GLU A 59 -4.28 4.16 -4.70
N GLY A 60 -5.49 3.66 -4.63
CA GLY A 60 -5.75 2.22 -4.71
C GLY A 60 -5.33 1.66 -6.07
N GLY A 61 -4.48 0.64 -6.07
CA GLY A 61 -3.91 0.05 -7.29
C GLY A 61 -2.49 0.51 -7.61
N ASP A 62 -1.96 1.52 -6.93
CA ASP A 62 -0.60 1.98 -7.13
C ASP A 62 0.42 0.94 -6.68
N VAL A 63 1.49 0.83 -7.44
CA VAL A 63 2.67 0.03 -7.11
C VAL A 63 3.86 0.96 -6.93
N ILE A 64 4.39 1.03 -5.71
CA ILE A 64 5.51 1.89 -5.37
C ILE A 64 6.75 1.06 -5.10
N VAL A 65 7.82 1.35 -5.82
CA VAL A 65 9.10 0.66 -5.67
C VAL A 65 10.08 1.56 -4.93
N ILE A 66 10.59 1.09 -3.78
CA ILE A 66 11.61 1.79 -3.01
C ILE A 66 12.96 1.09 -3.20
N GLY A 67 13.84 1.73 -3.95
CA GLY A 67 15.22 1.28 -4.16
C GLY A 67 16.19 2.03 -3.25
N ALA A 68 17.16 1.31 -2.65
CA ALA A 68 18.24 1.92 -1.88
C ALA A 68 19.48 1.00 -1.85
N ARG A 69 20.65 1.60 -1.68
CA ARG A 69 21.87 0.84 -1.40
C ARG A 69 21.74 0.08 -0.07
N PRO A 70 22.45 -1.02 0.12
CA PRO A 70 22.48 -1.72 1.40
C PRO A 70 22.82 -0.77 2.56
N ALA A 71 22.22 -0.97 3.71
CA ALA A 71 22.43 -0.22 4.95
C ALA A 71 22.00 1.27 4.95
N VAL A 72 21.42 1.83 3.89
CA VAL A 72 20.95 3.22 3.83
C VAL A 72 19.67 3.46 4.64
N GLY A 73 18.92 2.40 4.97
CA GLY A 73 17.72 2.52 5.79
C GLY A 73 16.39 2.23 5.09
N LYS A 74 16.40 1.58 3.91
CA LYS A 74 15.19 1.17 3.17
C LYS A 74 14.12 0.56 4.08
N SER A 75 14.50 -0.49 4.83
CA SER A 75 13.56 -1.19 5.71
C SER A 75 13.08 -0.32 6.88
N ALA A 76 13.90 0.63 7.34
CA ALA A 76 13.49 1.57 8.39
C ALA A 76 12.44 2.56 7.85
N LEU A 77 12.61 3.05 6.63
CA LEU A 77 11.63 3.91 5.96
C LEU A 77 10.31 3.19 5.76
N VAL A 78 10.33 1.98 5.17
CA VAL A 78 9.12 1.17 4.96
C VAL A 78 8.39 0.90 6.28
N THR A 79 9.11 0.48 7.32
CA THR A 79 8.51 0.24 8.64
C THR A 79 7.86 1.52 9.19
N GLN A 80 8.48 2.69 9.02
CA GLN A 80 7.91 3.95 9.48
C GLN A 80 6.64 4.32 8.71
N ILE A 81 6.62 4.16 7.38
CA ILE A 81 5.42 4.40 6.55
C ILE A 81 4.27 3.52 7.05
N LEU A 82 4.51 2.23 7.25
CA LEU A 82 3.50 1.30 7.75
C LEU A 82 2.98 1.69 9.14
N MET A 83 3.87 2.13 10.04
CA MET A 83 3.49 2.61 11.37
C MET A 83 2.63 3.88 11.28
N ASN A 84 2.99 4.83 10.42
CA ASN A 84 2.24 6.07 10.21
C ASN A 84 0.83 5.76 9.68
N MET A 85 0.73 4.89 8.66
CA MET A 85 -0.55 4.46 8.10
C MET A 85 -1.41 3.72 9.13
N GLY A 86 -0.80 2.83 9.92
CA GLY A 86 -1.48 2.13 11.01
C GLY A 86 -2.00 3.10 12.08
N ALA A 87 -1.19 4.10 12.46
CA ALA A 87 -1.59 5.14 13.41
C ALA A 87 -2.75 6.01 12.86
N ALA A 88 -2.81 6.18 11.53
CA ALA A 88 -3.93 6.84 10.84
C ALA A 88 -5.15 5.91 10.66
N GLY A 89 -5.21 4.76 11.33
CA GLY A 89 -6.33 3.81 11.30
C GLY A 89 -6.43 2.98 10.02
N LYS A 90 -5.40 3.00 9.15
CA LYS A 90 -5.39 2.20 7.94
C LYS A 90 -4.93 0.77 8.22
N ARG A 91 -5.53 -0.20 7.55
CA ARG A 91 -5.09 -1.60 7.62
C ARG A 91 -3.89 -1.78 6.72
N VAL A 92 -2.78 -2.24 7.29
CA VAL A 92 -1.52 -2.46 6.58
C VAL A 92 -1.07 -3.90 6.73
N LEU A 93 -0.44 -4.43 5.68
CA LEU A 93 0.15 -5.77 5.67
C LEU A 93 1.62 -5.64 5.26
N LEU A 94 2.51 -6.19 6.08
CA LEU A 94 3.93 -6.31 5.75
C LEU A 94 4.26 -7.75 5.40
N TYR A 95 4.58 -7.99 4.12
CA TYR A 95 5.13 -9.26 3.69
C TYR A 95 6.65 -9.16 3.63
N ASN A 96 7.32 -9.73 4.62
CA ASN A 96 8.76 -9.57 4.80
C ASN A 96 9.51 -10.89 4.56
N LEU A 97 10.46 -10.88 3.61
CA LEU A 97 11.27 -12.03 3.23
C LEU A 97 12.73 -11.91 3.71
N GLU A 98 13.15 -10.72 4.18
CA GLU A 98 14.55 -10.43 4.46
C GLU A 98 14.88 -10.49 5.98
N MET A 99 13.94 -10.08 6.83
CA MET A 99 14.16 -9.95 8.27
C MET A 99 13.29 -10.92 9.07
N ARG A 100 13.78 -11.36 10.22
CA ARG A 100 12.95 -12.12 11.16
C ARG A 100 11.90 -11.20 11.79
N GLU A 101 10.75 -11.75 12.13
CA GLU A 101 9.65 -11.04 12.78
C GLU A 101 10.13 -10.21 14.01
N ALA A 102 10.93 -10.83 14.88
CA ALA A 102 11.50 -10.16 16.04
C ALA A 102 12.31 -8.91 15.67
N GLN A 103 13.04 -8.92 14.57
CA GLN A 103 13.83 -7.76 14.11
C GLN A 103 12.94 -6.61 13.61
N VAL A 104 11.80 -6.94 13.00
CA VAL A 104 10.80 -5.94 12.58
C VAL A 104 10.20 -5.31 13.85
N TYR A 105 9.77 -6.14 14.79
CA TYR A 105 9.21 -5.68 16.07
C TYR A 105 10.17 -4.78 16.85
N GLU A 106 11.44 -5.18 17.00
CA GLU A 106 12.47 -4.37 17.66
C GLU A 106 12.65 -2.99 17.03
N ARG A 107 12.55 -2.91 15.69
CA ARG A 107 12.62 -1.64 14.96
C ARG A 107 11.40 -0.76 15.23
N MET A 108 10.20 -1.36 15.22
CA MET A 108 8.96 -0.66 15.56
C MET A 108 9.01 -0.12 16.98
N LEU A 109 9.43 -0.96 17.93
CA LEU A 109 9.59 -0.59 19.33
C LEU A 109 10.62 0.53 19.52
N SER A 110 11.78 0.42 18.87
CA SER A 110 12.82 1.46 18.89
C SER A 110 12.28 2.80 18.41
N ARG A 111 11.49 2.77 17.35
CA ARG A 111 10.94 3.98 16.76
C ARG A 111 9.89 4.63 17.65
N GLN A 112 9.00 3.83 18.22
CA GLN A 112 7.91 4.33 19.05
C GLN A 112 8.38 4.80 20.42
N SER A 113 9.37 4.12 21.02
CA SER A 113 9.91 4.45 22.34
C SER A 113 11.04 5.49 22.32
N GLY A 114 11.62 5.78 21.15
CA GLY A 114 12.84 6.60 21.06
C GLY A 114 14.11 5.91 21.55
N ILE A 115 14.01 4.68 22.06
CA ILE A 115 15.16 3.92 22.56
C ILE A 115 15.99 3.40 21.39
N LYS A 116 17.30 3.60 21.43
CA LYS A 116 18.21 3.12 20.38
C LYS A 116 18.08 1.60 20.20
N LEU A 117 17.98 1.14 18.96
CA LEU A 117 17.77 -0.26 18.57
C LEU A 117 18.80 -1.22 19.22
N ASN A 118 20.06 -0.79 19.36
CA ASN A 118 21.09 -1.61 19.97
C ASN A 118 20.87 -1.83 21.49
N ARG A 119 20.23 -0.88 22.18
CA ARG A 119 19.85 -1.05 23.60
C ARG A 119 18.71 -2.04 23.75
N ILE A 120 17.72 -1.97 22.85
CA ILE A 120 16.60 -2.92 22.81
C ILE A 120 17.12 -4.34 22.57
N ARG A 121 17.99 -4.52 21.58
CA ARG A 121 18.61 -5.81 21.28
C ARG A 121 19.43 -6.40 22.42
N ARG A 122 20.11 -5.56 23.17
CA ARG A 122 20.86 -5.97 24.38
C ARG A 122 19.97 -6.10 25.60
N LYS A 123 18.67 -5.89 25.50
CA LYS A 123 17.71 -5.90 26.61
C LYS A 123 18.06 -4.91 27.74
N ILE A 124 18.80 -3.85 27.40
CA ILE A 124 19.16 -2.78 28.32
C ILE A 124 18.06 -1.70 28.21
N ILE A 125 16.92 -1.97 28.86
CA ILE A 125 15.75 -1.08 28.82
C ILE A 125 15.66 -0.20 30.09
N SER A 126 16.69 -0.20 30.95
CA SER A 126 16.69 0.71 32.09
C SER A 126 16.81 2.17 31.64
N GLN A 127 15.98 2.97 32.23
CA GLN A 127 15.84 4.43 32.08
C GLN A 127 17.16 5.16 32.17
#